data_22febaabbd98f4bf56b694a14aedac75
#
_entry.id   22febaabbd98f4bf56b694a14aedac75
#
_cell.length_a   1.000
_cell.length_b   1.000
_cell.length_c   1.000
_cell.angle_alpha   90.00
_cell.angle_beta   90.00
_cell.angle_gamma   90.00
#
_symmetry.space_group_name_H-M   'P 1'
#
loop_
_entity.id
_entity.type
_entity.pdbx_description
1 polymer ?
#
loop_
_entity_poly.entity_id
_entity_poly.type
_entity_poly.pdbx_seq_one_letter_code
_entity_poly.pdbx_strand_id
1 'polypeptide(L)'
;MYTFGTMINKLKGNPKTIVFTEGTDPRILEAASRLLASNFLKPILVGNPEAIEAAAEDAGYNIRGAQIIDPENFDRFDEMVEMFCEIRKSKGVTPEQAKKILSGANYFGTMLIKMGIGDCLLGGATYSTADTVRPALQIIKTKPGNKIVSSCFILVRPSATGDNELLAMADCAINIKPTEDELVEICGETVNCAKIFGIDPKVAFLSYSTVGSGSGEDVDKMRNACAKAKAAFPDEAIDGEMQFDAAVSPTVARTKIKDSKVAGYANTFIFPDINAGNIGYKIAQRLGGFDAYGPILLGLNAPINDLSRGCNALEVYSMAIVTAALA
;
A
#
# COMPACT_ATOMS: atom_id res chain seq x y z
N MET A 1 16.99 11.00 0.21
CA MET A 1 15.74 10.49 0.83
C MET A 1 14.57 11.29 0.31
N TYR A 2 13.48 10.63 -0.07
CA TYR A 2 12.25 11.29 -0.50
C TYR A 2 11.58 12.00 0.67
N THR A 3 11.18 13.24 0.49
CA THR A 3 10.75 14.10 1.61
C THR A 3 9.25 14.05 1.92
N PHE A 4 8.44 13.38 1.09
CA PHE A 4 6.97 13.33 1.19
C PHE A 4 6.28 14.71 1.32
N GLY A 5 6.95 15.79 0.88
CA GLY A 5 6.52 17.17 1.13
C GLY A 5 5.08 17.46 0.70
N THR A 6 4.66 17.01 -0.48
CA THR A 6 3.29 17.18 -0.98
C THR A 6 2.26 16.48 -0.11
N MET A 7 2.54 15.22 0.31
CA MET A 7 1.65 14.46 1.19
C MET A 7 1.56 15.10 2.57
N ILE A 8 2.70 15.48 3.17
CA ILE A 8 2.74 16.15 4.48
C ILE A 8 1.96 17.46 4.45
N ASN A 9 2.10 18.27 3.40
CA ASN A 9 1.34 19.51 3.28
C ASN A 9 -0.18 19.28 3.20
N LYS A 10 -0.60 18.24 2.47
CA LYS A 10 -2.01 17.83 2.41
C LYS A 10 -2.51 17.37 3.78
N LEU A 11 -1.72 16.56 4.50
CA LEU A 11 -2.05 16.05 5.84
C LEU A 11 -2.08 17.15 6.89
N LYS A 12 -1.22 18.19 6.79
CA LYS A 12 -1.31 19.38 7.67
C LYS A 12 -2.63 20.11 7.55
N GLY A 13 -3.20 20.15 6.34
CA GLY A 13 -4.51 20.77 6.10
C GLY A 13 -5.69 19.90 6.57
N ASN A 14 -5.50 18.58 6.67
CA ASN A 14 -6.51 17.61 7.12
C ASN A 14 -5.83 16.45 7.87
N PRO A 15 -5.43 16.65 9.13
CA PRO A 15 -4.73 15.63 9.92
C PRO A 15 -5.56 14.37 10.07
N LYS A 16 -4.93 13.23 9.80
CA LYS A 16 -5.54 11.90 9.91
C LYS A 16 -5.12 11.20 11.19
N THR A 17 -5.99 10.31 11.65
CA THR A 17 -5.71 9.43 12.78
C THR A 17 -5.23 8.07 12.26
N ILE A 18 -4.01 7.68 12.64
CA ILE A 18 -3.40 6.42 12.23
C ILE A 18 -3.30 5.44 13.40
N VAL A 19 -3.76 4.21 13.19
CA VAL A 19 -3.69 3.12 14.15
C VAL A 19 -2.44 2.28 13.92
N PHE A 20 -1.64 2.10 14.99
CA PHE A 20 -0.53 1.17 15.05
C PHE A 20 -0.88 0.01 15.98
N THR A 21 -0.78 -1.20 15.47
CA THR A 21 -1.21 -2.43 16.16
C THR A 21 -0.16 -3.00 17.12
N GLU A 22 1.10 -2.58 17.01
CA GLU A 22 2.20 -3.03 17.86
C GLU A 22 2.75 -1.89 18.73
N GLY A 23 1.93 -1.41 19.67
CA GLY A 23 2.19 -0.20 20.45
C GLY A 23 3.45 -0.24 21.31
N THR A 24 4.02 -1.41 21.63
CA THR A 24 5.26 -1.56 22.42
C THR A 24 6.51 -1.72 21.56
N ASP A 25 6.37 -1.86 20.21
CA ASP A 25 7.55 -2.03 19.34
C ASP A 25 8.36 -0.72 19.26
N PRO A 26 9.68 -0.75 19.53
CA PRO A 26 10.49 0.46 19.58
C PRO A 26 10.53 1.23 18.25
N ARG A 27 10.39 0.55 17.11
CA ARG A 27 10.34 1.19 15.78
C ARG A 27 9.04 1.98 15.59
N ILE A 28 7.93 1.44 16.11
CA ILE A 28 6.62 2.10 16.13
C ILE A 28 6.64 3.30 17.07
N LEU A 29 7.20 3.14 18.28
CA LEU A 29 7.33 4.22 19.26
C LEU A 29 8.21 5.37 18.73
N GLU A 30 9.32 5.08 18.08
CA GLU A 30 10.15 6.11 17.43
C GLU A 30 9.39 6.83 16.34
N ALA A 31 8.71 6.10 15.45
CA ALA A 31 7.92 6.70 14.38
C ALA A 31 6.76 7.55 14.93
N ALA A 32 6.03 7.06 15.93
CA ALA A 32 4.95 7.81 16.59
C ALA A 32 5.46 9.10 17.24
N SER A 33 6.60 9.06 17.94
CA SER A 33 7.25 10.25 18.51
C SER A 33 7.57 11.30 17.45
N ARG A 34 8.11 10.89 16.31
CA ARG A 34 8.40 11.79 15.17
C ARG A 34 7.14 12.38 14.54
N LEU A 35 6.08 11.57 14.39
CA LEU A 35 4.78 12.01 13.87
C LEU A 35 4.13 13.05 14.77
N LEU A 36 4.15 12.83 16.08
CA LEU A 36 3.64 13.78 17.08
C LEU A 36 4.41 15.10 17.05
N ALA A 37 5.75 15.05 17.01
CA ALA A 37 6.57 16.24 16.91
C ALA A 37 6.29 17.06 15.64
N SER A 38 5.88 16.40 14.56
CA SER A 38 5.58 17.02 13.27
C SER A 38 4.13 17.51 13.15
N ASN A 39 3.23 17.09 14.05
CA ASN A 39 1.84 17.53 14.23
C ASN A 39 0.95 17.50 12.96
N PHE A 40 1.12 16.50 12.12
CA PHE A 40 0.26 16.30 10.93
C PHE A 40 -0.46 14.95 10.91
N LEU A 41 -0.13 14.03 11.83
CA LEU A 41 -0.85 12.78 12.08
C LEU A 41 -1.10 12.61 13.58
N LYS A 42 -2.18 11.91 13.90
CA LYS A 42 -2.60 11.57 15.28
C LYS A 42 -2.42 10.07 15.47
N PRO A 43 -1.35 9.60 16.11
CA PRO A 43 -1.14 8.20 16.38
C PRO A 43 -2.11 7.65 17.43
N ILE A 44 -2.69 6.47 17.15
CA ILE A 44 -3.30 5.57 18.13
C ILE A 44 -2.35 4.37 18.27
N LEU A 45 -1.94 4.08 19.50
CA LEU A 45 -1.12 2.92 19.85
C LEU A 45 -2.02 1.87 20.52
N VAL A 46 -2.09 0.67 19.94
CA VAL A 46 -2.89 -0.43 20.48
C VAL A 46 -2.06 -1.25 21.46
N GLY A 47 -2.56 -1.45 22.67
CA GLY A 47 -1.95 -2.27 23.69
C GLY A 47 -2.15 -1.72 25.10
N ASN A 48 -1.56 -2.40 26.08
CA ASN A 48 -1.64 -2.01 27.49
C ASN A 48 -0.89 -0.67 27.72
N PRO A 49 -1.53 0.35 28.33
CA PRO A 49 -0.94 1.68 28.51
C PRO A 49 0.37 1.67 29.31
N GLU A 50 0.40 0.95 30.42
CA GLU A 50 1.59 0.89 31.29
C GLU A 50 2.79 0.26 30.54
N ALA A 51 2.54 -0.80 29.76
CA ALA A 51 3.57 -1.44 28.96
C ALA A 51 4.09 -0.55 27.82
N ILE A 52 3.19 0.21 27.17
CA ILE A 52 3.56 1.13 26.09
C ILE A 52 4.36 2.32 26.63
N GLU A 53 3.91 2.92 27.73
CA GLU A 53 4.59 4.04 28.39
C GLU A 53 5.98 3.64 28.89
N ALA A 54 6.09 2.47 29.55
CA ALA A 54 7.37 1.94 30.01
C ALA A 54 8.32 1.67 28.84
N ALA A 55 7.84 1.05 27.75
CA ALA A 55 8.66 0.78 26.56
C ALA A 55 9.13 2.08 25.88
N ALA A 56 8.30 3.12 25.87
CA ALA A 56 8.65 4.41 25.31
C ALA A 56 9.70 5.13 26.18
N GLU A 57 9.57 5.07 27.50
CA GLU A 57 10.53 5.63 28.45
C GLU A 57 11.89 4.94 28.36
N ASP A 58 11.91 3.60 28.37
CA ASP A 58 13.13 2.80 28.24
C ASP A 58 13.88 3.07 26.92
N ALA A 59 13.14 3.31 25.84
CA ALA A 59 13.70 3.63 24.53
C ALA A 59 14.00 5.14 24.35
N GLY A 60 13.59 6.01 25.28
CA GLY A 60 13.82 7.44 25.23
C GLY A 60 12.92 8.19 24.22
N TYR A 61 11.75 7.65 23.87
CA TYR A 61 10.82 8.28 22.92
C TYR A 61 9.69 9.01 23.62
N ASN A 62 9.38 10.23 23.17
CA ASN A 62 8.25 11.01 23.68
C ASN A 62 6.99 10.71 22.87
N ILE A 63 6.04 10.01 23.50
CA ILE A 63 4.75 9.66 22.90
C ILE A 63 3.58 10.47 23.47
N ARG A 64 3.84 11.55 24.22
CA ARG A 64 2.80 12.42 24.76
C ARG A 64 1.96 13.03 23.64
N GLY A 65 0.64 12.78 23.69
CA GLY A 65 -0.31 13.19 22.66
C GLY A 65 -0.74 12.05 21.74
N ALA A 66 -0.10 10.88 21.78
CA ALA A 66 -0.67 9.67 21.21
C ALA A 66 -1.87 9.21 22.06
N GLN A 67 -2.91 8.72 21.41
CA GLN A 67 -3.97 7.98 22.10
C GLN A 67 -3.50 6.53 22.27
N ILE A 68 -3.66 5.98 23.48
CA ILE A 68 -3.41 4.56 23.74
C ILE A 68 -4.77 3.89 23.93
N ILE A 69 -5.01 2.79 23.24
CA ILE A 69 -6.24 2.01 23.35
C ILE A 69 -5.87 0.58 23.74
N ASP A 70 -6.31 0.19 24.92
CA ASP A 70 -6.13 -1.14 25.46
C ASP A 70 -7.30 -2.04 25.03
N PRO A 71 -7.04 -3.13 24.28
CA PRO A 71 -8.09 -4.08 23.88
C PRO A 71 -8.82 -4.73 25.08
N GLU A 72 -8.15 -4.89 26.23
CA GLU A 72 -8.72 -5.49 27.43
C GLU A 72 -9.62 -4.54 28.21
N ASN A 73 -9.42 -3.22 28.07
CA ASN A 73 -10.13 -2.18 28.80
C ASN A 73 -10.84 -1.17 27.87
N PHE A 74 -11.24 -1.62 26.66
CA PHE A 74 -11.90 -0.74 25.70
C PHE A 74 -13.41 -0.62 25.98
N ASP A 75 -13.88 0.56 26.36
CA ASP A 75 -15.27 0.83 26.76
C ASP A 75 -16.33 0.38 25.74
N ARG A 76 -16.00 0.40 24.44
CA ARG A 76 -16.91 0.01 23.35
C ARG A 76 -16.64 -1.41 22.83
N PHE A 77 -16.04 -2.28 23.65
CA PHE A 77 -15.66 -3.62 23.20
C PHE A 77 -16.87 -4.50 22.86
N ASP A 78 -17.96 -4.43 23.64
CA ASP A 78 -19.17 -5.20 23.33
C ASP A 78 -19.83 -4.74 22.03
N GLU A 79 -19.88 -3.43 21.75
CA GLU A 79 -20.32 -2.87 20.45
C GLU A 79 -19.44 -3.39 19.30
N MET A 80 -18.12 -3.45 19.51
CA MET A 80 -17.17 -3.98 18.54
C MET A 80 -17.45 -5.47 18.26
N VAL A 81 -17.73 -6.27 19.28
CA VAL A 81 -18.10 -7.69 19.16
C VAL A 81 -19.37 -7.87 18.36
N GLU A 82 -20.42 -7.10 18.67
CA GLU A 82 -21.69 -7.15 17.95
C GLU A 82 -21.51 -6.81 16.47
N MET A 83 -20.78 -5.73 16.17
CA MET A 83 -20.48 -5.31 14.80
C MET A 83 -19.67 -6.38 14.06
N PHE A 84 -18.67 -6.99 14.69
CA PHE A 84 -17.88 -8.06 14.08
C PHE A 84 -18.73 -9.31 13.79
N CYS A 85 -19.61 -9.71 14.71
CA CYS A 85 -20.55 -10.81 14.51
C CYS A 85 -21.47 -10.54 13.31
N GLU A 86 -21.99 -9.33 13.14
CA GLU A 86 -22.83 -8.98 11.98
C GLU A 86 -22.02 -9.01 10.67
N ILE A 87 -20.80 -8.49 10.66
CA ILE A 87 -19.91 -8.54 9.49
C ILE A 87 -19.61 -10.00 9.10
N ARG A 88 -19.46 -10.90 10.08
CA ARG A 88 -19.13 -12.32 9.89
C ARG A 88 -20.32 -13.28 9.99
N LYS A 89 -21.54 -12.76 9.98
CA LYS A 89 -22.79 -13.54 10.13
C LYS A 89 -22.89 -14.72 9.16
N SER A 90 -22.51 -14.55 7.91
CA SER A 90 -22.51 -15.61 6.90
C SER A 90 -21.52 -16.74 7.20
N LYS A 91 -20.59 -16.56 8.14
CA LYS A 91 -19.63 -17.56 8.62
C LYS A 91 -19.99 -18.14 9.98
N GLY A 92 -21.11 -17.73 10.57
CA GLY A 92 -21.60 -18.26 11.83
C GLY A 92 -20.72 -17.95 13.04
N VAL A 93 -20.01 -16.80 13.05
CA VAL A 93 -19.14 -16.41 14.17
C VAL A 93 -20.00 -16.09 15.38
N THR A 94 -19.74 -16.76 16.53
CA THR A 94 -20.43 -16.50 17.80
C THR A 94 -19.76 -15.35 18.57
N PRO A 95 -20.46 -14.71 19.53
CA PRO A 95 -19.86 -13.66 20.36
C PRO A 95 -18.59 -14.09 21.10
N GLU A 96 -18.55 -15.32 21.60
CA GLU A 96 -17.36 -15.88 22.28
C GLU A 96 -16.17 -16.00 21.32
N GLN A 97 -16.43 -16.49 20.10
CA GLN A 97 -15.41 -16.56 19.05
C GLN A 97 -14.95 -15.16 18.65
N ALA A 98 -15.88 -14.21 18.51
CA ALA A 98 -15.59 -12.83 18.18
C ALA A 98 -14.68 -12.18 19.26
N LYS A 99 -15.02 -12.34 20.55
CA LYS A 99 -14.19 -11.84 21.66
C LYS A 99 -12.76 -12.39 21.60
N LYS A 100 -12.61 -13.68 21.34
CA LYS A 100 -11.30 -14.32 21.19
C LYS A 100 -10.51 -13.80 19.96
N ILE A 101 -11.17 -13.56 18.84
CA ILE A 101 -10.52 -13.02 17.64
C ILE A 101 -10.09 -11.58 17.86
N LEU A 102 -10.96 -10.78 18.48
CA LEU A 102 -10.77 -9.35 18.71
C LEU A 102 -9.78 -9.04 19.85
N SER A 103 -9.36 -10.02 20.64
CA SER A 103 -8.23 -9.85 21.57
C SER A 103 -6.88 -9.74 20.84
N GLY A 104 -6.80 -10.13 19.56
CA GLY A 104 -5.62 -9.93 18.74
C GLY A 104 -5.53 -8.50 18.19
N ALA A 105 -4.40 -7.82 18.41
CA ALA A 105 -4.21 -6.41 18.10
C ALA A 105 -4.48 -6.06 16.61
N ASN A 106 -4.18 -6.97 15.67
CA ASN A 106 -4.43 -6.78 14.25
C ASN A 106 -5.94 -6.73 13.90
N TYR A 107 -6.75 -7.65 14.48
CA TYR A 107 -8.20 -7.61 14.31
C TYR A 107 -8.82 -6.43 15.07
N PHE A 108 -8.38 -6.19 16.30
CA PHE A 108 -8.84 -5.06 17.10
C PHE A 108 -8.57 -3.73 16.39
N GLY A 109 -7.32 -3.49 15.95
CA GLY A 109 -6.96 -2.27 15.21
C GLY A 109 -7.77 -2.09 13.94
N THR A 110 -8.01 -3.19 13.18
CA THR A 110 -8.86 -3.14 11.99
C THR A 110 -10.30 -2.78 12.32
N MET A 111 -10.83 -3.25 13.46
CA MET A 111 -12.17 -2.84 13.92
C MET A 111 -12.21 -1.38 14.36
N LEU A 112 -11.13 -0.81 14.93
CA LEU A 112 -11.08 0.63 15.21
C LEU A 112 -11.28 1.47 13.94
N ILE A 113 -10.70 1.04 12.82
CA ILE A 113 -10.94 1.67 11.50
C ILE A 113 -12.40 1.51 11.08
N LYS A 114 -12.96 0.30 11.22
CA LYS A 114 -14.37 0.02 10.87
C LYS A 114 -15.36 0.82 11.68
N MET A 115 -15.06 1.10 12.94
CA MET A 115 -15.86 1.92 13.86
C MET A 115 -15.65 3.43 13.67
N GLY A 116 -14.78 3.85 12.76
CA GLY A 116 -14.48 5.26 12.50
C GLY A 116 -13.66 5.95 13.61
N ILE A 117 -12.94 5.19 14.43
CA ILE A 117 -12.07 5.72 15.48
C ILE A 117 -10.71 6.11 14.90
N GLY A 118 -10.23 5.37 13.91
CA GLY A 118 -9.06 5.71 13.11
C GLY A 118 -9.40 5.86 11.63
N ASP A 119 -8.64 6.67 10.90
CA ASP A 119 -8.79 6.87 9.45
C ASP A 119 -8.04 5.81 8.66
N CYS A 120 -6.91 5.33 9.18
CA CYS A 120 -6.05 4.35 8.52
C CYS A 120 -5.25 3.52 9.53
N LEU A 121 -4.70 2.38 9.07
CA LEU A 121 -3.94 1.46 9.91
C LEU A 121 -2.60 1.08 9.26
N LEU A 122 -1.57 1.02 10.09
CA LEU A 122 -0.25 0.48 9.72
C LEU A 122 0.18 -0.55 10.78
N GLY A 123 0.47 -1.77 10.34
CA GLY A 123 0.91 -2.86 11.22
C GLY A 123 1.79 -3.84 10.46
N GLY A 124 2.18 -4.97 11.07
CA GLY A 124 2.98 -6.01 10.44
C GLY A 124 4.47 -5.99 10.79
N ALA A 125 4.91 -5.11 11.70
CA ALA A 125 6.29 -5.08 12.16
C ALA A 125 6.71 -6.36 12.89
N THR A 126 5.76 -7.08 13.50
CA THR A 126 6.03 -8.29 14.29
C THR A 126 5.32 -9.55 13.81
N TYR A 127 4.36 -9.43 12.89
CA TYR A 127 3.57 -10.55 12.36
C TYR A 127 3.62 -10.60 10.82
N SER A 128 2.98 -11.61 10.22
CA SER A 128 3.04 -11.83 8.77
C SER A 128 2.11 -10.91 7.99
N THR A 129 2.42 -10.62 6.72
CA THR A 129 1.53 -9.93 5.79
C THR A 129 0.12 -10.54 5.74
N ALA A 130 0.00 -11.86 5.86
CA ALA A 130 -1.30 -12.53 5.91
C ALA A 130 -2.13 -12.12 7.14
N ASP A 131 -1.48 -11.78 8.25
CA ASP A 131 -2.14 -11.36 9.48
C ASP A 131 -2.58 -9.89 9.44
N THR A 132 -2.02 -9.08 8.54
CA THR A 132 -2.52 -7.75 8.18
C THR A 132 -3.66 -7.85 7.15
N VAL A 133 -3.45 -8.59 6.08
CA VAL A 133 -4.38 -8.65 4.95
C VAL A 133 -5.69 -9.36 5.30
N ARG A 134 -5.62 -10.43 6.13
CA ARG A 134 -6.82 -11.22 6.48
C ARG A 134 -7.89 -10.40 7.21
N PRO A 135 -7.62 -9.67 8.30
CA PRO A 135 -8.62 -8.80 8.93
C PRO A 135 -9.06 -7.67 8.00
N ALA A 136 -8.17 -7.07 7.21
CA ALA A 136 -8.52 -6.05 6.23
C ALA A 136 -9.59 -6.55 5.24
N LEU A 137 -9.39 -7.71 4.63
CA LEU A 137 -10.35 -8.32 3.71
C LEU A 137 -11.65 -8.76 4.40
N GLN A 138 -11.58 -9.21 5.64
CA GLN A 138 -12.75 -9.71 6.36
C GLN A 138 -13.66 -8.61 6.89
N ILE A 139 -13.09 -7.48 7.31
CA ILE A 139 -13.75 -6.39 8.03
C ILE A 139 -13.96 -5.18 7.12
N ILE A 140 -12.91 -4.68 6.52
CA ILE A 140 -12.93 -3.46 5.69
C ILE A 140 -13.47 -3.77 4.30
N LYS A 141 -13.04 -4.91 3.72
CA LYS A 141 -13.37 -5.36 2.37
C LYS A 141 -12.82 -4.42 1.29
N THR A 142 -13.08 -4.76 0.04
CA THR A 142 -12.76 -3.89 -1.09
C THR A 142 -13.71 -2.70 -1.16
N LYS A 143 -13.25 -1.58 -1.69
CA LYS A 143 -14.10 -0.43 -1.97
C LYS A 143 -15.13 -0.75 -3.05
N PRO A 144 -16.27 -0.01 -3.11
CA PRO A 144 -17.26 -0.22 -4.14
C PRO A 144 -16.64 -0.15 -5.55
N GLY A 145 -16.95 -1.13 -6.38
CA GLY A 145 -16.43 -1.26 -7.74
C GLY A 145 -15.18 -2.13 -7.86
N ASN A 146 -14.45 -2.38 -6.79
CA ASN A 146 -13.26 -3.25 -6.79
C ASN A 146 -13.64 -4.68 -6.35
N LYS A 147 -13.05 -5.65 -7.04
CA LYS A 147 -13.19 -7.08 -6.72
C LYS A 147 -12.00 -7.62 -5.94
N ILE A 148 -10.84 -6.99 -6.12
CA ILE A 148 -9.58 -7.44 -5.54
C ILE A 148 -8.90 -6.36 -4.71
N VAL A 149 -7.97 -6.78 -3.87
CA VAL A 149 -6.91 -5.95 -3.28
C VAL A 149 -5.66 -6.20 -4.08
N SER A 150 -4.93 -5.15 -4.40
CA SER A 150 -3.66 -5.22 -5.10
C SER A 150 -2.54 -4.56 -4.29
N SER A 151 -1.33 -4.62 -4.80
CA SER A 151 -0.18 -3.97 -4.18
C SER A 151 0.61 -3.15 -5.18
N CYS A 152 1.13 -2.03 -4.70
CA CYS A 152 2.06 -1.20 -5.46
C CYS A 152 3.33 -0.96 -4.64
N PHE A 153 4.48 -0.90 -5.32
CA PHE A 153 5.71 -0.33 -4.78
C PHE A 153 6.01 0.97 -5.50
N ILE A 154 6.32 2.01 -4.73
CA ILE A 154 6.89 3.23 -5.28
C ILE A 154 8.40 3.19 -5.07
N LEU A 155 9.12 3.25 -6.16
CA LEU A 155 10.57 3.25 -6.19
C LEU A 155 11.07 4.67 -6.38
N VAL A 156 12.02 5.09 -5.57
CA VAL A 156 12.56 6.45 -5.58
C VAL A 156 14.07 6.40 -5.58
N ARG A 157 14.71 7.16 -6.46
CA ARG A 157 16.15 7.43 -6.38
C ARG A 157 16.45 8.87 -6.82
N PRO A 158 17.57 9.46 -6.36
CA PRO A 158 18.03 10.73 -6.89
C PRO A 158 18.36 10.61 -8.38
N SER A 159 17.87 11.55 -9.19
CA SER A 159 18.26 11.64 -10.60
C SER A 159 19.50 12.51 -10.77
N ALA A 160 20.13 12.41 -11.94
CA ALA A 160 21.28 13.24 -12.30
C ALA A 160 20.97 14.74 -12.38
N THR A 161 19.68 15.11 -12.51
CA THR A 161 19.21 16.51 -12.57
C THR A 161 18.92 17.12 -11.20
N GLY A 162 19.07 16.34 -10.12
CA GLY A 162 18.82 16.79 -8.74
C GLY A 162 17.39 16.55 -8.25
N ASP A 163 16.45 16.22 -9.14
CA ASP A 163 15.11 15.77 -8.77
C ASP A 163 15.12 14.29 -8.38
N ASN A 164 14.00 13.76 -7.89
CA ASN A 164 13.85 12.34 -7.67
C ASN A 164 13.23 11.68 -8.91
N GLU A 165 13.80 10.56 -9.32
CA GLU A 165 13.15 9.63 -10.23
C GLU A 165 12.18 8.76 -9.42
N LEU A 166 10.90 8.76 -9.80
CA LEU A 166 9.85 7.99 -9.15
C LEU A 166 9.25 7.02 -10.14
N LEU A 167 9.13 5.76 -9.72
CA LEU A 167 8.51 4.69 -10.51
C LEU A 167 7.43 4.00 -9.66
N ALA A 168 6.31 3.65 -10.27
CA ALA A 168 5.27 2.81 -9.66
C ALA A 168 5.29 1.41 -10.29
N MET A 169 5.30 0.36 -9.47
CA MET A 169 5.37 -1.04 -9.91
C MET A 169 4.27 -1.87 -9.25
N ALA A 170 3.42 -2.56 -10.05
CA ALA A 170 2.28 -3.35 -9.57
C ALA A 170 1.92 -4.51 -10.54
N ASP A 171 1.35 -5.64 -10.07
CA ASP A 171 1.30 -6.06 -8.68
C ASP A 171 2.58 -6.81 -8.32
N CYS A 172 3.11 -6.55 -7.14
CA CYS A 172 4.40 -7.11 -6.75
C CYS A 172 4.32 -8.01 -5.49
N ALA A 173 3.14 -8.13 -4.82
CA ALA A 173 3.08 -8.80 -3.52
C ALA A 173 1.77 -9.55 -3.21
N ILE A 174 0.67 -9.36 -3.94
CA ILE A 174 -0.66 -9.89 -3.58
C ILE A 174 -1.21 -10.86 -4.63
N ASN A 175 -1.34 -10.42 -5.89
CA ASN A 175 -2.03 -11.21 -6.92
C ASN A 175 -1.04 -12.08 -7.69
N ILE A 176 -1.15 -13.42 -7.50
CA ILE A 176 -0.18 -14.39 -8.05
C ILE A 176 -0.25 -14.43 -9.59
N LYS A 177 -1.44 -14.64 -10.13
CA LYS A 177 -1.72 -14.68 -11.58
C LYS A 177 -2.99 -13.91 -11.87
N PRO A 178 -2.94 -12.58 -11.95
CA PRO A 178 -4.13 -11.78 -12.20
C PRO A 178 -4.70 -12.08 -13.59
N THR A 179 -6.03 -12.08 -13.67
CA THR A 179 -6.79 -12.12 -14.91
C THR A 179 -6.69 -10.78 -15.64
N GLU A 180 -7.16 -10.71 -16.88
CA GLU A 180 -7.23 -9.46 -17.66
C GLU A 180 -8.00 -8.36 -16.92
N ASP A 181 -9.16 -8.70 -16.33
CA ASP A 181 -10.00 -7.73 -15.61
C ASP A 181 -9.36 -7.28 -14.29
N GLU A 182 -8.69 -8.19 -13.57
CA GLU A 182 -7.91 -7.84 -12.38
C GLU A 182 -6.72 -6.95 -12.71
N LEU A 183 -6.05 -7.15 -13.86
CA LEU A 183 -4.99 -6.26 -14.33
C LEU A 183 -5.51 -4.84 -14.63
N VAL A 184 -6.75 -4.69 -15.07
CA VAL A 184 -7.39 -3.39 -15.26
C VAL A 184 -7.62 -2.71 -13.89
N GLU A 185 -8.10 -3.44 -12.88
CA GLU A 185 -8.25 -2.90 -11.53
C GLU A 185 -6.89 -2.51 -10.94
N ILE A 186 -5.87 -3.38 -11.05
CA ILE A 186 -4.49 -3.09 -10.63
C ILE A 186 -3.97 -1.80 -11.28
N CYS A 187 -4.20 -1.63 -12.58
CA CYS A 187 -3.80 -0.43 -13.32
C CYS A 187 -4.46 0.83 -12.74
N GLY A 188 -5.78 0.85 -12.58
CA GLY A 188 -6.50 2.01 -12.06
C GLY A 188 -6.08 2.40 -10.64
N GLU A 189 -5.93 1.41 -9.76
CA GLU A 189 -5.46 1.64 -8.39
C GLU A 189 -4.02 2.15 -8.36
N THR A 190 -3.15 1.60 -9.22
CA THR A 190 -1.74 2.03 -9.31
C THR A 190 -1.62 3.45 -9.83
N VAL A 191 -2.43 3.84 -10.82
CA VAL A 191 -2.51 5.22 -11.33
C VAL A 191 -2.89 6.19 -10.20
N ASN A 192 -3.91 5.85 -9.42
CA ASN A 192 -4.33 6.68 -8.29
C ASN A 192 -3.21 6.80 -7.23
N CYS A 193 -2.56 5.70 -6.89
CA CYS A 193 -1.43 5.70 -5.97
C CYS A 193 -0.26 6.54 -6.49
N ALA A 194 0.13 6.38 -7.75
CA ALA A 194 1.20 7.15 -8.39
C ALA A 194 0.94 8.67 -8.32
N LYS A 195 -0.29 9.10 -8.58
CA LYS A 195 -0.70 10.52 -8.49
C LYS A 195 -0.56 11.09 -7.07
N ILE A 196 -0.79 10.29 -6.03
CA ILE A 196 -0.57 10.71 -4.63
C ILE A 196 0.90 11.03 -4.37
N PHE A 197 1.82 10.30 -5.02
CA PHE A 197 3.26 10.58 -4.98
C PHE A 197 3.72 11.70 -5.91
N GLY A 198 2.80 12.32 -6.66
CA GLY A 198 3.10 13.38 -7.61
C GLY A 198 3.66 12.88 -8.95
N ILE A 199 3.53 11.58 -9.23
CA ILE A 199 3.85 11.01 -10.54
C ILE A 199 2.74 11.39 -11.53
N ASP A 200 3.12 11.84 -12.72
CA ASP A 200 2.24 11.90 -13.89
C ASP A 200 2.31 10.52 -14.58
N PRO A 201 1.31 9.61 -14.41
CA PRO A 201 1.46 8.23 -14.77
C PRO A 201 1.55 8.02 -16.29
N LYS A 202 2.62 7.35 -16.72
CA LYS A 202 2.77 6.78 -18.07
C LYS A 202 2.85 5.27 -17.90
N VAL A 203 1.71 4.60 -18.10
CA VAL A 203 1.50 3.21 -17.71
C VAL A 203 1.89 2.26 -18.83
N ALA A 204 2.85 1.40 -18.57
CA ALA A 204 3.24 0.32 -19.48
C ALA A 204 2.74 -1.04 -18.96
N PHE A 205 1.94 -1.74 -19.78
CA PHE A 205 1.62 -3.15 -19.57
C PHE A 205 2.78 -4.00 -20.07
N LEU A 206 3.52 -4.64 -19.15
CA LEU A 206 4.77 -5.31 -19.44
C LEU A 206 4.59 -6.74 -19.94
N SER A 207 5.41 -7.12 -20.89
CA SER A 207 5.49 -8.46 -21.45
C SER A 207 6.90 -8.72 -21.98
N TYR A 208 7.23 -9.98 -22.27
CA TYR A 208 8.40 -10.31 -23.10
C TYR A 208 8.19 -9.98 -24.60
N SER A 209 6.96 -9.59 -24.99
CA SER A 209 6.57 -9.16 -26.33
C SER A 209 6.41 -7.64 -26.40
N THR A 210 6.67 -7.07 -27.58
CA THR A 210 6.37 -5.68 -27.90
C THR A 210 5.53 -5.64 -29.17
N VAL A 211 4.27 -5.23 -29.05
CA VAL A 211 3.32 -5.05 -30.17
C VAL A 211 3.32 -6.26 -31.12
N GLY A 212 3.14 -7.46 -30.56
CA GLY A 212 3.06 -8.71 -31.32
C GLY A 212 4.40 -9.31 -31.76
N SER A 213 5.54 -8.86 -31.22
CA SER A 213 6.84 -9.49 -31.51
C SER A 213 6.98 -10.91 -30.95
N GLY A 214 6.16 -11.26 -29.95
CA GLY A 214 5.99 -12.58 -29.38
C GLY A 214 4.54 -13.04 -29.46
N SER A 215 4.29 -14.31 -29.12
CA SER A 215 2.96 -14.92 -29.09
C SER A 215 2.82 -15.85 -27.90
N GLY A 216 1.61 -16.04 -27.40
CA GLY A 216 1.29 -16.92 -26.29
C GLY A 216 0.22 -16.32 -25.36
N GLU A 217 -0.35 -17.16 -24.51
CA GLU A 217 -1.45 -16.79 -23.61
C GLU A 217 -1.13 -15.58 -22.72
N ASP A 218 0.10 -15.48 -22.19
CA ASP A 218 0.52 -14.36 -21.37
C ASP A 218 0.66 -13.06 -22.17
N VAL A 219 1.07 -13.13 -23.46
CA VAL A 219 1.12 -11.98 -24.35
C VAL A 219 -0.29 -11.48 -24.65
N ASP A 220 -1.19 -12.40 -25.00
CA ASP A 220 -2.59 -12.07 -25.31
C ASP A 220 -3.29 -11.48 -24.08
N LYS A 221 -3.06 -12.05 -22.89
CA LYS A 221 -3.56 -11.51 -21.62
C LYS A 221 -3.14 -10.05 -21.42
N MET A 222 -1.85 -9.74 -21.57
CA MET A 222 -1.35 -8.37 -21.34
C MET A 222 -1.86 -7.39 -22.40
N ARG A 223 -1.96 -7.82 -23.65
CA ARG A 223 -2.54 -7.02 -24.75
C ARG A 223 -4.00 -6.70 -24.50
N ASN A 224 -4.79 -7.72 -24.16
CA ASN A 224 -6.22 -7.56 -23.90
C ASN A 224 -6.48 -6.70 -22.66
N ALA A 225 -5.72 -6.94 -21.58
CA ALA A 225 -5.81 -6.12 -20.36
C ALA A 225 -5.46 -4.65 -20.64
N CYS A 226 -4.42 -4.38 -21.44
CA CYS A 226 -4.06 -3.03 -21.85
C CYS A 226 -5.20 -2.36 -22.65
N ALA A 227 -5.80 -3.07 -23.60
CA ALA A 227 -6.91 -2.54 -24.38
C ALA A 227 -8.14 -2.21 -23.51
N LYS A 228 -8.46 -3.10 -22.57
CA LYS A 228 -9.53 -2.87 -21.58
C LYS A 228 -9.22 -1.67 -20.66
N ALA A 229 -7.98 -1.54 -20.20
CA ALA A 229 -7.55 -0.44 -19.35
C ALA A 229 -7.62 0.91 -20.07
N LYS A 230 -7.21 0.98 -21.34
CA LYS A 230 -7.39 2.18 -22.18
C LYS A 230 -8.85 2.58 -22.33
N ALA A 231 -9.75 1.62 -22.46
CA ALA A 231 -11.18 1.88 -22.55
C ALA A 231 -11.79 2.32 -21.21
N ALA A 232 -11.30 1.76 -20.09
CA ALA A 232 -11.79 2.10 -18.75
C ALA A 232 -11.25 3.46 -18.27
N PHE A 233 -10.05 3.86 -18.69
CA PHE A 233 -9.36 5.07 -18.25
C PHE A 233 -8.89 5.91 -19.46
N PRO A 234 -9.81 6.50 -20.25
CA PRO A 234 -9.48 7.15 -21.53
C PRO A 234 -8.59 8.40 -21.38
N ASP A 235 -8.58 9.00 -20.19
CA ASP A 235 -7.79 10.21 -19.91
C ASP A 235 -6.35 9.88 -19.45
N GLU A 236 -6.04 8.60 -19.20
CA GLU A 236 -4.73 8.17 -18.73
C GLU A 236 -3.83 7.74 -19.88
N ALA A 237 -2.52 8.02 -19.75
CA ALA A 237 -1.52 7.57 -20.70
C ALA A 237 -1.18 6.09 -20.43
N ILE A 238 -1.83 5.18 -21.14
CA ILE A 238 -1.67 3.72 -20.99
C ILE A 238 -1.27 3.12 -22.33
N ASP A 239 -0.27 2.22 -22.36
CA ASP A 239 0.11 1.50 -23.56
C ASP A 239 0.72 0.12 -23.26
N GLY A 240 0.79 -0.74 -24.27
CA GLY A 240 1.29 -2.13 -24.20
C GLY A 240 0.51 -3.06 -25.14
N GLU A 241 0.89 -4.33 -25.23
CA GLU A 241 1.96 -4.96 -24.45
C GLU A 241 3.34 -4.50 -24.94
N MET A 242 4.29 -4.32 -24.02
CA MET A 242 5.65 -3.97 -24.39
C MET A 242 6.71 -4.55 -23.45
N GLN A 243 7.90 -4.77 -23.99
CA GLN A 243 9.08 -5.14 -23.22
C GLN A 243 9.56 -3.95 -22.36
N PHE A 244 10.22 -4.25 -21.24
CA PHE A 244 10.68 -3.23 -20.32
C PHE A 244 11.67 -2.22 -20.97
N ASP A 245 12.58 -2.69 -21.84
CA ASP A 245 13.51 -1.82 -22.57
C ASP A 245 12.78 -0.85 -23.50
N ALA A 246 11.70 -1.30 -24.16
CA ALA A 246 10.87 -0.44 -24.97
C ALA A 246 10.05 0.55 -24.14
N ALA A 247 9.66 0.16 -22.91
CA ALA A 247 8.92 1.03 -22.00
C ALA A 247 9.76 2.22 -21.51
N VAL A 248 11.08 2.03 -21.23
CA VAL A 248 11.91 3.04 -20.56
C VAL A 248 12.97 3.69 -21.44
N SER A 249 13.29 3.12 -22.60
CA SER A 249 14.33 3.66 -23.49
C SER A 249 13.74 4.32 -24.73
N PRO A 250 13.86 5.66 -24.89
CA PRO A 250 13.38 6.35 -26.08
C PRO A 250 14.01 5.84 -27.39
N THR A 251 15.26 5.37 -27.32
CA THR A 251 15.96 4.82 -28.49
C THR A 251 15.35 3.49 -28.92
N VAL A 252 15.06 2.60 -27.96
CA VAL A 252 14.41 1.31 -28.23
C VAL A 252 12.97 1.50 -28.70
N ALA A 253 12.23 2.39 -28.01
CA ALA A 253 10.85 2.71 -28.34
C ALA A 253 10.69 3.16 -29.79
N ARG A 254 11.52 4.09 -30.26
CA ARG A 254 11.48 4.58 -31.65
C ARG A 254 11.63 3.48 -32.69
N THR A 255 12.34 2.40 -32.36
CA THR A 255 12.53 1.28 -33.25
C THR A 255 11.37 0.29 -33.23
N LYS A 256 10.78 0.08 -32.05
CA LYS A 256 9.79 -0.99 -31.81
C LYS A 256 8.34 -0.51 -31.83
N ILE A 257 8.07 0.74 -31.43
CA ILE A 257 6.70 1.26 -31.25
C ILE A 257 6.60 2.65 -31.89
N LYS A 258 5.65 2.82 -32.79
CA LYS A 258 5.33 4.11 -33.41
C LYS A 258 4.14 4.74 -32.67
N ASP A 259 4.17 6.07 -32.51
CA ASP A 259 3.03 6.88 -32.05
C ASP A 259 2.53 6.58 -30.62
N SER A 260 3.42 6.09 -29.74
CA SER A 260 3.10 5.90 -28.32
C SER A 260 3.46 7.12 -27.47
N LYS A 261 2.55 7.52 -26.58
CA LYS A 261 2.81 8.55 -25.56
C LYS A 261 3.52 8.00 -24.31
N VAL A 262 3.64 6.67 -24.20
CA VAL A 262 4.17 5.93 -23.05
C VAL A 262 5.54 5.33 -23.34
N ALA A 263 5.68 4.66 -24.47
CA ALA A 263 6.91 3.95 -24.83
C ALA A 263 8.14 4.87 -24.80
N GLY A 264 9.19 4.43 -24.14
CA GLY A 264 10.42 5.18 -23.90
C GLY A 264 10.39 6.13 -22.72
N TYR A 265 9.22 6.37 -22.11
CA TYR A 265 9.02 7.34 -21.02
C TYR A 265 8.13 6.80 -19.90
N ALA A 266 7.86 5.49 -19.87
CA ALA A 266 7.04 4.88 -18.85
C ALA A 266 7.66 5.04 -17.46
N ASN A 267 6.80 5.31 -16.49
CA ASN A 267 7.14 5.45 -15.08
C ASN A 267 6.20 4.66 -14.16
N THR A 268 5.21 3.99 -14.74
CA THR A 268 4.23 3.16 -14.04
C THR A 268 4.12 1.83 -14.79
N PHE A 269 4.37 0.71 -14.10
CA PHE A 269 4.56 -0.59 -14.71
C PHE A 269 3.56 -1.60 -14.14
N ILE A 270 2.79 -2.24 -15.03
CA ILE A 270 1.87 -3.31 -14.71
C ILE A 270 2.49 -4.64 -15.17
N PHE A 271 2.77 -5.52 -14.21
CA PHE A 271 3.42 -6.80 -14.44
C PHE A 271 2.40 -7.91 -14.75
N PRO A 272 2.78 -8.92 -15.55
CA PRO A 272 1.87 -10.01 -15.94
C PRO A 272 1.52 -10.96 -14.80
N ASP A 273 2.38 -11.07 -13.81
CA ASP A 273 2.24 -11.94 -12.63
C ASP A 273 3.17 -11.50 -11.51
N ILE A 274 2.96 -12.10 -10.31
CA ILE A 274 3.72 -11.76 -9.10
C ILE A 274 5.22 -12.05 -9.23
N ASN A 275 5.63 -13.09 -10.00
CA ASN A 275 7.05 -13.41 -10.12
C ASN A 275 7.79 -12.27 -10.83
N ALA A 276 7.23 -11.81 -11.95
CA ALA A 276 7.80 -10.70 -12.70
C ALA A 276 7.83 -9.42 -11.86
N GLY A 277 6.74 -9.08 -11.17
CA GLY A 277 6.65 -7.89 -10.32
C GLY A 277 7.58 -7.95 -9.12
N ASN A 278 7.55 -9.05 -8.37
CA ASN A 278 8.33 -9.22 -7.15
C ASN A 278 9.85 -9.27 -7.42
N ILE A 279 10.27 -9.98 -8.46
CA ILE A 279 11.67 -10.02 -8.87
C ILE A 279 12.10 -8.66 -9.42
N GLY A 280 11.26 -8.04 -10.26
CA GLY A 280 11.56 -6.75 -10.92
C GLY A 280 11.82 -5.63 -9.92
N TYR A 281 10.92 -5.39 -8.95
CA TYR A 281 11.13 -4.33 -7.97
C TYR A 281 12.35 -4.57 -7.09
N LYS A 282 12.63 -5.84 -6.70
CA LYS A 282 13.80 -6.17 -5.88
C LYS A 282 15.11 -5.97 -6.64
N ILE A 283 15.16 -6.28 -7.93
CA ILE A 283 16.32 -5.99 -8.78
C ILE A 283 16.55 -4.47 -8.84
N ALA A 284 15.50 -3.70 -9.11
CA ALA A 284 15.58 -2.24 -9.12
C ALA A 284 16.05 -1.68 -7.79
N GLN A 285 15.50 -2.17 -6.66
CA GLN A 285 15.91 -1.76 -5.32
C GLN A 285 17.38 -2.12 -5.02
N ARG A 286 17.77 -3.38 -5.21
CA ARG A 286 19.08 -3.89 -4.74
C ARG A 286 20.24 -3.55 -5.68
N LEU A 287 20.00 -3.51 -6.99
CA LEU A 287 21.01 -3.25 -8.01
C LEU A 287 20.83 -1.89 -8.68
N GLY A 288 19.60 -1.39 -8.77
CA GLY A 288 19.28 -0.10 -9.40
C GLY A 288 19.41 1.11 -8.49
N GLY A 289 19.68 0.92 -7.20
CA GLY A 289 19.87 2.00 -6.24
C GLY A 289 18.60 2.77 -5.89
N PHE A 290 17.43 2.13 -6.02
CA PHE A 290 16.17 2.72 -5.59
C PHE A 290 15.86 2.41 -4.12
N ASP A 291 15.34 3.39 -3.41
CA ASP A 291 14.55 3.16 -2.20
C ASP A 291 13.17 2.65 -2.61
N ALA A 292 12.65 1.62 -1.94
CA ALA A 292 11.35 1.04 -2.26
C ALA A 292 10.36 1.27 -1.10
N TYR A 293 9.26 1.96 -1.38
CA TYR A 293 8.16 2.20 -0.45
C TYR A 293 7.01 1.26 -0.79
N GLY A 294 6.70 0.36 0.14
CA GLY A 294 5.66 -0.66 -0.07
C GLY A 294 5.93 -1.97 0.70
N PRO A 295 5.06 -2.99 0.55
CA PRO A 295 3.90 -2.97 -0.35
C PRO A 295 2.81 -2.01 0.14
N ILE A 296 2.32 -1.17 -0.75
CA ILE A 296 1.16 -0.31 -0.53
C ILE A 296 -0.06 -1.10 -0.96
N LEU A 297 -0.97 -1.42 -0.04
CA LEU A 297 -2.19 -2.15 -0.34
C LEU A 297 -3.24 -1.20 -0.92
N LEU A 298 -3.79 -1.57 -2.05
CA LEU A 298 -4.72 -0.76 -2.83
C LEU A 298 -6.06 -1.49 -3.02
N GLY A 299 -7.12 -0.73 -3.23
CA GLY A 299 -8.46 -1.29 -3.47
C GLY A 299 -9.26 -1.61 -2.20
N LEU A 300 -8.72 -1.40 -1.00
CA LEU A 300 -9.46 -1.52 0.27
C LEU A 300 -10.38 -0.31 0.50
N ASN A 301 -11.52 -0.54 1.17
CA ASN A 301 -12.49 0.52 1.50
C ASN A 301 -12.01 1.49 2.62
N ALA A 302 -10.88 1.21 3.23
CA ALA A 302 -10.09 2.13 4.07
C ALA A 302 -8.61 1.74 3.98
N PRO A 303 -7.67 2.68 4.08
CA PRO A 303 -6.26 2.38 3.97
C PRO A 303 -5.74 1.53 5.12
N ILE A 304 -5.26 0.35 4.81
CA ILE A 304 -4.53 -0.54 5.72
C ILE A 304 -3.27 -0.97 4.99
N ASN A 305 -2.11 -0.74 5.58
CA ASN A 305 -0.84 -1.15 5.01
C ASN A 305 -0.04 -2.06 5.94
N ASP A 306 0.83 -2.84 5.33
CA ASP A 306 1.67 -3.84 5.97
C ASP A 306 3.12 -3.37 6.04
N LEU A 307 3.77 -3.66 7.15
CA LEU A 307 5.19 -3.44 7.35
C LEU A 307 5.98 -4.74 7.14
N SER A 308 7.19 -4.63 6.66
CA SER A 308 8.13 -5.74 6.73
C SER A 308 8.55 -5.97 8.18
N ARG A 309 8.67 -7.21 8.63
CA ARG A 309 9.26 -7.56 9.93
C ARG A 309 10.71 -7.06 10.09
N GLY A 310 11.38 -6.85 8.98
CA GLY A 310 12.73 -6.27 8.94
C GLY A 310 12.77 -4.75 8.75
N CYS A 311 11.64 -4.05 8.87
CA CYS A 311 11.60 -2.60 8.73
C CYS A 311 12.36 -1.89 9.84
N ASN A 312 12.81 -0.68 9.57
CA ASN A 312 13.34 0.26 10.54
C ASN A 312 12.33 1.38 10.86
N ALA A 313 12.60 2.18 11.88
CA ALA A 313 11.69 3.26 12.32
C ALA A 313 11.42 4.32 11.24
N LEU A 314 12.39 4.56 10.35
CA LEU A 314 12.23 5.51 9.26
C LEU A 314 11.29 4.97 8.17
N GLU A 315 11.33 3.67 7.91
CA GLU A 315 10.38 3.00 7.02
C GLU A 315 8.97 3.03 7.62
N VAL A 316 8.82 2.79 8.93
CA VAL A 316 7.54 2.95 9.64
C VAL A 316 7.00 4.37 9.49
N TYR A 317 7.83 5.38 9.77
CA TYR A 317 7.46 6.79 9.62
C TYR A 317 7.01 7.13 8.19
N SER A 318 7.77 6.67 7.19
CA SER A 318 7.49 6.90 5.78
C SER A 318 6.18 6.23 5.35
N MET A 319 5.98 4.96 5.75
CA MET A 319 4.77 4.21 5.43
C MET A 319 3.54 4.76 6.16
N ALA A 320 3.71 5.35 7.35
CA ALA A 320 2.62 6.05 8.05
C ALA A 320 2.12 7.25 7.24
N ILE A 321 3.03 8.06 6.69
CA ILE A 321 2.67 9.19 5.81
C ILE A 321 1.93 8.70 4.57
N VAL A 322 2.46 7.68 3.91
CA VAL A 322 1.85 7.08 2.72
C VAL A 322 0.45 6.55 3.03
N THR A 323 0.31 5.77 4.11
CA THR A 323 -0.97 5.17 4.50
C THR A 323 -2.02 6.24 4.79
N ALA A 324 -1.64 7.30 5.50
CA ALA A 324 -2.54 8.40 5.81
C ALA A 324 -2.88 9.26 4.57
N ALA A 325 -1.98 9.37 3.60
CA ALA A 325 -2.24 10.11 2.36
C ALA A 325 -3.24 9.41 1.43
N LEU A 326 -3.47 8.10 1.63
CA LEU A 326 -4.50 7.30 0.95
C LEU A 326 -5.89 7.47 1.58
N ALA A 327 -5.99 8.00 2.82
CA ALA A 327 -7.24 8.27 3.56
C ALA A 327 -7.78 9.66 3.18
#